data_cbaa1b0122b32588df4600a28f9bd0da
#
_entry.id   cbaa1b0122b32588df4600a28f9bd0da
#
_cell.length_a   1.000
_cell.length_b   1.000
_cell.length_c   1.000
_cell.angle_alpha   90.00
_cell.angle_beta   90.00
_cell.angle_gamma   90.00
#
_symmetry.space_group_name_H-M   'P 1'
#
loop_
_entity.id
_entity.type
_entity.pdbx_description
1 polymer ?
#
loop_
_entity_poly.entity_id
_entity_poly.type
_entity_poly.pdbx_seq_one_letter_code
_entity_poly.pdbx_strand_id
1 'polypeptide(L)'
;MKNDDFVGMIDEISEAEEYGISDEAMAAPEPTDEGWYDFLIDNLYENELVQGNPTTDGLRRLTERFYGEIVKSKSDVIDTEHDGNGLRCTVRHTLWIRKYKTGSLVEVDACIDLDYRGVPHPFNRHVVATADTRAEGKALRRALKLRVVTAEEAQTQVGEEEVLTAQDHINDQQVMAINAVCRKHDLNVEKVTKSVYNNAKTLKQLTNLEASVLMDKITSYQREKSIPEELLGYDASW
;
A
#
# COMPACT_ATOMS: atom_id res chain seq x y z
N MET A 1 -5.88 -10.49 68.41
CA MET A 1 -4.66 -10.01 67.79
C MET A 1 -4.37 -10.92 66.62
N LYS A 2 -4.40 -10.54 65.50
CA LYS A 2 -4.67 -9.58 64.45
C LYS A 2 -4.77 -10.40 63.17
N ASN A 3 -5.96 -10.42 62.60
CA ASN A 3 -6.21 -10.93 61.23
C ASN A 3 -6.12 -9.74 60.31
N ASP A 4 -5.02 -9.39 59.72
CA ASP A 4 -4.93 -8.28 58.77
C ASP A 4 -3.97 -8.48 57.59
N ASP A 5 -3.55 -9.74 57.31
CA ASP A 5 -2.58 -9.97 56.20
C ASP A 5 -3.12 -10.86 55.05
N PHE A 6 -4.43 -10.93 54.81
CA PHE A 6 -4.97 -11.81 53.75
C PHE A 6 -5.87 -11.13 52.73
N VAL A 7 -5.84 -9.80 52.61
CA VAL A 7 -6.73 -9.07 51.71
C VAL A 7 -6.05 -8.62 50.37
N GLY A 8 -4.73 -8.79 50.24
CA GLY A 8 -3.99 -8.26 49.07
C GLY A 8 -3.77 -9.20 47.88
N MET A 9 -4.23 -10.46 47.95
CA MET A 9 -3.84 -11.47 46.96
C MET A 9 -4.97 -12.09 46.14
N ILE A 10 -6.17 -11.60 46.28
CA ILE A 10 -7.39 -12.14 45.59
C ILE A 10 -7.82 -11.29 44.40
N ASP A 11 -7.42 -10.02 44.32
CA ASP A 11 -7.94 -9.11 43.30
C ASP A 11 -7.23 -9.21 41.92
N GLU A 12 -6.00 -9.76 41.84
CA GLU A 12 -5.29 -9.84 40.54
C GLU A 12 -5.69 -11.05 39.67
N ILE A 13 -6.27 -12.09 40.24
CA ILE A 13 -6.68 -13.29 39.47
C ILE A 13 -8.07 -13.12 38.86
N SER A 14 -8.90 -12.23 39.37
CA SER A 14 -10.29 -12.08 38.92
C SER A 14 -10.47 -11.20 37.66
N GLU A 15 -9.54 -10.29 37.36
CA GLU A 15 -9.71 -9.39 36.21
C GLU A 15 -9.37 -10.08 34.89
N ALA A 16 -8.42 -11.02 34.86
CA ALA A 16 -8.06 -11.72 33.61
C ALA A 16 -9.16 -12.70 33.15
N GLU A 17 -9.85 -13.34 34.07
CA GLU A 17 -10.97 -14.24 33.76
C GLU A 17 -12.23 -13.45 33.32
N GLU A 18 -12.43 -12.24 33.82
CA GLU A 18 -13.60 -11.40 33.48
C GLU A 18 -13.53 -10.89 32.01
N TYR A 19 -12.34 -10.74 31.44
CA TYR A 19 -12.15 -10.26 30.06
C TYR A 19 -11.88 -11.37 29.03
N GLY A 20 -11.88 -12.66 29.43
CA GLY A 20 -11.67 -13.80 28.53
C GLY A 20 -10.30 -13.77 27.82
N ILE A 21 -9.27 -13.23 28.48
CA ILE A 21 -7.89 -13.14 27.95
C ILE A 21 -7.33 -14.57 27.88
N SER A 22 -6.80 -14.96 26.72
CA SER A 22 -6.25 -16.29 26.54
C SER A 22 -4.90 -16.45 27.26
N ASP A 23 -4.61 -17.68 27.74
CA ASP A 23 -3.31 -18.02 28.31
C ASP A 23 -2.16 -17.75 27.34
N GLU A 24 -2.41 -17.88 26.02
CA GLU A 24 -1.44 -17.56 24.98
C GLU A 24 -1.07 -16.07 24.98
N ALA A 25 -2.05 -15.18 25.16
CA ALA A 25 -1.81 -13.74 25.21
C ALA A 25 -0.99 -13.35 26.45
N MET A 26 -1.24 -14.01 27.58
CA MET A 26 -0.49 -13.79 28.82
C MET A 26 0.94 -14.33 28.74
N ALA A 27 1.15 -15.44 28.01
CA ALA A 27 2.47 -16.04 27.80
C ALA A 27 3.31 -15.39 26.68
N ALA A 28 2.67 -14.59 25.80
CA ALA A 28 3.37 -13.92 24.71
C ALA A 28 4.51 -13.01 25.23
N PRO A 29 5.63 -12.84 24.50
CA PRO A 29 6.67 -11.86 24.84
C PRO A 29 6.11 -10.43 24.90
N GLU A 30 6.81 -9.51 25.51
CA GLU A 30 6.50 -8.09 25.46
C GLU A 30 7.14 -7.43 24.22
N PRO A 31 6.58 -6.33 23.69
CA PRO A 31 7.17 -5.61 22.54
C PRO A 31 8.59 -5.08 22.74
N THR A 32 9.12 -5.17 23.94
CA THR A 32 10.49 -4.79 24.31
C THR A 32 11.43 -5.97 24.44
N ASP A 33 10.91 -7.19 24.42
CA ASP A 33 11.68 -8.40 24.63
C ASP A 33 12.43 -8.80 23.35
N GLU A 34 13.58 -9.45 23.53
CA GLU A 34 14.29 -10.11 22.46
C GLU A 34 13.42 -11.28 21.93
N GLY A 35 13.28 -11.36 20.60
CA GLY A 35 12.43 -12.37 19.96
C GLY A 35 10.95 -11.97 19.76
N TRP A 36 10.50 -10.81 20.26
CA TRP A 36 9.14 -10.34 20.00
C TRP A 36 8.80 -10.25 18.49
N TYR A 37 9.75 -9.74 17.69
CA TYR A 37 9.58 -9.65 16.24
C TYR A 37 9.38 -11.04 15.62
N ASP A 38 10.27 -11.99 15.90
CA ASP A 38 10.21 -13.33 15.34
C ASP A 38 8.93 -14.04 15.79
N PHE A 39 8.56 -13.89 17.08
CA PHE A 39 7.30 -14.40 17.61
C PHE A 39 6.08 -13.89 16.80
N LEU A 40 6.03 -12.61 16.47
CA LEU A 40 4.91 -12.06 15.68
C LEU A 40 4.91 -12.60 14.26
N ILE A 41 6.08 -12.66 13.60
CA ILE A 41 6.18 -13.16 12.22
C ILE A 41 5.78 -14.63 12.14
N ASP A 42 6.23 -15.46 13.09
CA ASP A 42 5.89 -16.89 13.16
C ASP A 42 4.40 -17.14 13.41
N ASN A 43 3.67 -16.16 13.93
CA ASN A 43 2.22 -16.23 14.18
C ASN A 43 1.36 -15.61 13.07
N LEU A 44 1.97 -15.08 11.99
CA LEU A 44 1.24 -14.67 10.79
C LEU A 44 0.86 -15.90 9.94
N TYR A 45 -0.31 -15.85 9.34
CA TYR A 45 -0.71 -16.84 8.35
C TYR A 45 -0.05 -16.54 7.01
N GLU A 46 0.10 -17.54 6.16
CA GLU A 46 0.71 -17.38 4.83
C GLU A 46 -0.01 -16.31 3.97
N ASN A 47 -1.33 -16.25 4.05
CA ASN A 47 -2.16 -15.26 3.36
C ASN A 47 -2.11 -13.84 3.97
N GLU A 48 -1.50 -13.69 5.12
CA GLU A 48 -1.25 -12.39 5.79
C GLU A 48 0.14 -11.84 5.49
N LEU A 49 0.91 -12.54 4.66
CA LEU A 49 2.23 -12.12 4.17
C LEU A 49 2.17 -11.88 2.66
N VAL A 50 2.54 -10.69 2.23
CA VAL A 50 2.71 -10.37 0.80
C VAL A 50 4.15 -9.94 0.57
N GLN A 51 4.89 -10.72 -0.22
CA GLN A 51 6.32 -10.49 -0.46
C GLN A 51 7.15 -10.39 0.84
N GLY A 52 6.78 -11.17 1.86
CA GLY A 52 7.43 -11.16 3.17
C GLY A 52 7.03 -10.03 4.11
N ASN A 53 6.14 -9.13 3.69
CA ASN A 53 5.63 -8.05 4.52
C ASN A 53 4.25 -8.39 5.10
N PRO A 54 3.96 -8.10 6.37
CA PRO A 54 2.67 -8.36 6.98
C PRO A 54 1.59 -7.45 6.40
N THR A 55 0.40 -7.98 6.21
CA THR A 55 -0.78 -7.18 5.87
C THR A 55 -1.32 -6.44 7.10
N THR A 56 -2.06 -5.35 6.87
CA THR A 56 -2.75 -4.60 7.93
C THR A 56 -3.71 -5.50 8.72
N ASP A 57 -4.45 -6.39 8.05
CA ASP A 57 -5.35 -7.35 8.70
C ASP A 57 -4.59 -8.34 9.59
N GLY A 58 -3.45 -8.85 9.12
CA GLY A 58 -2.59 -9.73 9.91
C GLY A 58 -2.07 -9.03 11.18
N LEU A 59 -1.62 -7.78 11.06
CA LEU A 59 -1.18 -7.00 12.22
C LEU A 59 -2.33 -6.70 13.19
N ARG A 60 -3.54 -6.40 12.70
CA ARG A 60 -4.72 -6.20 13.54
C ARG A 60 -5.04 -7.46 14.33
N ARG A 61 -5.10 -8.62 13.67
CA ARG A 61 -5.34 -9.90 14.31
C ARG A 61 -4.28 -10.24 15.37
N LEU A 62 -2.97 -10.02 15.07
CA LEU A 62 -1.90 -10.23 16.05
C LEU A 62 -2.03 -9.30 17.25
N THR A 63 -2.40 -8.02 17.02
CA THR A 63 -2.64 -7.07 18.11
C THR A 63 -3.74 -7.58 19.03
N GLU A 64 -4.89 -7.98 18.47
CA GLU A 64 -6.03 -8.48 19.24
C GLU A 64 -5.79 -9.87 19.86
N ARG A 65 -4.89 -10.67 19.30
CA ARG A 65 -4.58 -11.99 19.86
C ARG A 65 -3.57 -11.94 20.99
N PHE A 66 -2.52 -11.13 20.89
CA PHE A 66 -1.36 -11.23 21.78
C PHE A 66 -1.04 -9.95 22.56
N TYR A 67 -1.48 -8.79 22.11
CA TYR A 67 -1.07 -7.52 22.71
C TYR A 67 -2.18 -6.85 23.53
N GLY A 68 -3.37 -6.73 22.97
CA GLY A 68 -4.49 -6.08 23.64
C GLY A 68 -5.71 -5.93 22.75
N GLU A 69 -6.84 -5.70 23.42
CA GLU A 69 -8.13 -5.41 22.77
C GLU A 69 -8.10 -4.04 22.09
N ILE A 70 -8.48 -3.96 20.82
CA ILE A 70 -8.68 -2.68 20.14
C ILE A 70 -10.07 -2.15 20.52
N VAL A 71 -10.14 -1.35 21.59
CA VAL A 71 -11.41 -0.78 22.10
C VAL A 71 -11.99 0.32 21.21
N LYS A 72 -11.13 0.96 20.40
CA LYS A 72 -11.56 1.97 19.43
C LYS A 72 -10.55 2.08 18.29
N SER A 73 -11.08 2.22 17.08
CA SER A 73 -10.33 2.46 15.84
C SER A 73 -11.04 3.59 15.10
N LYS A 74 -10.31 4.65 14.72
CA LYS A 74 -10.90 5.84 14.10
C LYS A 74 -9.95 6.45 13.09
N SER A 75 -10.49 6.78 11.91
CA SER A 75 -9.81 7.54 10.87
C SER A 75 -10.37 8.95 10.77
N ASP A 76 -9.47 9.92 10.61
CA ASP A 76 -9.79 11.30 10.33
C ASP A 76 -9.07 11.73 9.03
N VAL A 77 -9.82 12.20 8.06
CA VAL A 77 -9.25 12.88 6.89
C VAL A 77 -8.85 14.27 7.33
N ILE A 78 -7.55 14.54 7.38
CA ILE A 78 -7.00 15.81 7.87
C ILE A 78 -7.02 16.85 6.77
N ASP A 79 -6.68 16.44 5.54
CA ASP A 79 -6.62 17.32 4.40
C ASP A 79 -6.92 16.57 3.10
N THR A 80 -7.49 17.29 2.13
CA THR A 80 -7.69 16.81 0.76
C THR A 80 -7.44 17.93 -0.23
N GLU A 81 -6.63 17.67 -1.23
CA GLU A 81 -6.33 18.59 -2.32
C GLU A 81 -6.64 17.95 -3.66
N HIS A 82 -7.27 18.71 -4.56
CA HIS A 82 -7.60 18.29 -5.91
C HIS A 82 -6.90 19.22 -6.90
N ASP A 83 -5.88 18.73 -7.60
CA ASP A 83 -5.06 19.53 -8.52
C ASP A 83 -5.55 19.49 -9.98
N GLY A 84 -6.76 18.96 -10.23
CA GLY A 84 -7.33 18.77 -11.57
C GLY A 84 -6.84 17.49 -12.28
N ASN A 85 -5.77 16.87 -11.84
CA ASN A 85 -5.25 15.59 -12.36
C ASN A 85 -5.61 14.41 -11.44
N GLY A 86 -5.81 14.68 -10.15
CA GLY A 86 -6.16 13.67 -9.18
C GLY A 86 -6.26 14.20 -7.75
N LEU A 87 -6.46 13.29 -6.83
CA LEU A 87 -6.64 13.57 -5.41
C LEU A 87 -5.32 13.30 -4.65
N ARG A 88 -4.95 14.25 -3.79
CA ARG A 88 -4.01 14.05 -2.69
C ARG A 88 -4.78 14.12 -1.38
N CYS A 89 -4.46 13.28 -0.42
CA CYS A 89 -5.09 13.32 0.89
C CYS A 89 -4.12 12.98 2.00
N THR A 90 -4.38 13.56 3.17
CA THR A 90 -3.71 13.20 4.42
C THR A 90 -4.74 12.57 5.36
N VAL A 91 -4.49 11.32 5.75
CA VAL A 91 -5.34 10.57 6.67
C VAL A 91 -4.56 10.25 7.94
N ARG A 92 -5.19 10.49 9.09
CA ARG A 92 -4.71 10.04 10.40
C ARG A 92 -5.60 8.91 10.89
N HIS A 93 -4.98 7.82 11.31
CA HIS A 93 -5.65 6.72 11.98
C HIS A 93 -5.21 6.66 13.44
N THR A 94 -6.17 6.55 14.36
CA THR A 94 -5.93 6.47 15.81
C THR A 94 -6.54 5.19 16.36
N LEU A 95 -5.74 4.45 17.12
CA LEU A 95 -6.11 3.22 17.81
C LEU A 95 -6.05 3.45 19.33
N TRP A 96 -7.05 2.94 20.04
CA TRP A 96 -7.03 2.79 21.51
C TRP A 96 -7.00 1.31 21.83
N ILE A 97 -5.92 0.88 22.47
CA ILE A 97 -5.65 -0.54 22.75
C ILE A 97 -5.57 -0.73 24.27
N ARG A 98 -6.39 -1.62 24.80
CA ARG A 98 -6.30 -2.07 26.19
C ARG A 98 -5.37 -3.26 26.25
N LYS A 99 -4.17 -3.07 26.82
CA LYS A 99 -3.16 -4.14 26.94
C LYS A 99 -3.65 -5.26 27.85
N TYR A 100 -3.48 -6.50 27.44
CA TYR A 100 -3.89 -7.66 28.23
C TYR A 100 -3.10 -7.77 29.54
N LYS A 101 -1.77 -7.64 29.48
CA LYS A 101 -0.91 -7.84 30.67
C LYS A 101 -1.02 -6.77 31.74
N THR A 102 -1.41 -5.55 31.38
CA THR A 102 -1.39 -4.42 32.31
C THR A 102 -2.76 -3.77 32.49
N GLY A 103 -3.77 -4.13 31.70
CA GLY A 103 -5.07 -3.44 31.65
C GLY A 103 -5.00 -1.98 31.17
N SER A 104 -3.79 -1.46 30.94
CA SER A 104 -3.60 -0.05 30.58
C SER A 104 -4.10 0.26 29.17
N LEU A 105 -4.81 1.39 29.04
CA LEU A 105 -5.23 1.92 27.74
C LEU A 105 -4.09 2.71 27.12
N VAL A 106 -3.72 2.36 25.89
CA VAL A 106 -2.69 3.05 25.09
C VAL A 106 -3.35 3.64 23.86
N GLU A 107 -3.09 4.91 23.61
CA GLU A 107 -3.46 5.58 22.37
C GLU A 107 -2.25 5.60 21.43
N VAL A 108 -2.46 5.17 20.18
CA VAL A 108 -1.44 5.17 19.12
C VAL A 108 -2.05 5.74 17.86
N ASP A 109 -1.37 6.69 17.24
CA ASP A 109 -1.79 7.26 15.97
C ASP A 109 -0.72 7.14 14.88
N ALA A 110 -1.14 7.29 13.64
CA ALA A 110 -0.27 7.45 12.49
C ALA A 110 -0.93 8.30 11.42
N CYS A 111 -0.12 9.06 10.68
CA CYS A 111 -0.56 9.81 9.51
C CYS A 111 0.09 9.25 8.25
N ILE A 112 -0.68 9.24 7.18
CA ILE A 112 -0.23 8.98 5.81
C ILE A 112 -0.70 10.15 4.94
N ASP A 113 0.23 10.69 4.17
CA ASP A 113 -0.01 11.61 3.07
C ASP A 113 0.15 10.83 1.77
N LEU A 114 -0.87 10.80 0.94
CA LEU A 114 -0.93 9.98 -0.25
C LEU A 114 -1.47 10.78 -1.45
N ASP A 115 -0.71 10.74 -2.55
CA ASP A 115 -1.10 11.30 -3.83
C ASP A 115 -1.59 10.16 -4.75
N TYR A 116 -2.55 10.44 -5.64
CA TYR A 116 -3.08 9.45 -6.58
C TYR A 116 -1.99 8.80 -7.46
N ARG A 117 -0.88 9.49 -7.71
CA ARG A 117 0.28 8.99 -8.48
C ARG A 117 1.07 7.92 -7.73
N GLY A 118 1.09 7.99 -6.38
CA GLY A 118 1.70 6.99 -5.50
C GLY A 118 0.81 5.77 -5.24
N VAL A 119 -0.31 5.63 -5.95
CA VAL A 119 -1.24 4.51 -5.79
C VAL A 119 -1.36 3.76 -7.12
N PRO A 120 -1.01 2.45 -7.17
CA PRO A 120 -1.09 1.68 -8.39
C PRO A 120 -2.54 1.54 -8.88
N HIS A 121 -2.71 1.46 -10.20
CA HIS A 121 -4.00 1.16 -10.81
C HIS A 121 -4.45 -0.28 -10.43
N PRO A 122 -5.73 -0.53 -10.10
CA PRO A 122 -6.89 0.38 -10.18
C PRO A 122 -7.18 1.20 -8.90
N PHE A 123 -6.35 1.07 -7.86
CA PHE A 123 -6.59 1.67 -6.54
C PHE A 123 -6.44 3.19 -6.51
N ASN A 124 -5.79 3.78 -7.53
CA ASN A 124 -5.62 5.23 -7.66
C ASN A 124 -6.94 6.03 -7.73
N ARG A 125 -8.07 5.34 -7.90
CA ARG A 125 -9.43 5.93 -7.80
C ARG A 125 -9.93 6.01 -6.35
N HIS A 126 -9.24 5.33 -5.41
CA HIS A 126 -9.64 5.16 -4.02
C HIS A 126 -8.53 5.63 -3.07
N VAL A 127 -7.93 6.81 -3.37
CA VAL A 127 -6.76 7.34 -2.65
C VAL A 127 -7.01 7.42 -1.15
N VAL A 128 -8.18 7.93 -0.72
CA VAL A 128 -8.53 8.07 0.70
C VAL A 128 -8.61 6.71 1.39
N ALA A 129 -9.26 5.72 0.78
CA ALA A 129 -9.37 4.39 1.35
C ALA A 129 -7.99 3.71 1.45
N THR A 130 -7.14 3.90 0.44
CA THR A 130 -5.76 3.38 0.46
C THR A 130 -4.92 4.07 1.54
N ALA A 131 -5.06 5.40 1.69
CA ALA A 131 -4.38 6.15 2.74
C ALA A 131 -4.83 5.71 4.15
N ASP A 132 -6.12 5.42 4.31
CA ASP A 132 -6.70 4.93 5.56
C ASP A 132 -6.11 3.57 5.96
N THR A 133 -6.15 2.58 5.08
CA THR A 133 -5.56 1.25 5.34
C THR A 133 -4.07 1.34 5.69
N ARG A 134 -3.30 2.19 4.97
CA ARG A 134 -1.88 2.41 5.27
C ARG A 134 -1.66 3.11 6.61
N ALA A 135 -2.50 4.09 6.96
CA ALA A 135 -2.42 4.78 8.24
C ALA A 135 -2.71 3.82 9.40
N GLU A 136 -3.71 2.94 9.26
CA GLU A 136 -3.99 1.88 10.22
C GLU A 136 -2.81 0.91 10.36
N GLY A 137 -2.30 0.36 9.27
CA GLY A 137 -1.13 -0.53 9.29
C GLY A 137 0.07 0.10 9.99
N LYS A 138 0.33 1.39 9.73
CA LYS A 138 1.40 2.15 10.40
C LYS A 138 1.13 2.36 11.89
N ALA A 139 -0.12 2.59 12.30
CA ALA A 139 -0.50 2.71 13.71
C ALA A 139 -0.32 1.36 14.44
N LEU A 140 -0.76 0.25 13.85
CA LEU A 140 -0.58 -1.10 14.37
C LEU A 140 0.90 -1.45 14.54
N ARG A 141 1.75 -1.15 13.54
CA ARG A 141 3.20 -1.36 13.65
C ARG A 141 3.83 -0.56 14.79
N ARG A 142 3.39 0.69 14.99
CA ARG A 142 3.82 1.52 16.13
C ARG A 142 3.41 0.90 17.45
N ALA A 143 2.17 0.43 17.57
CA ALA A 143 1.66 -0.25 18.76
C ALA A 143 2.49 -1.49 19.09
N LEU A 144 2.75 -2.32 18.09
CA LEU A 144 3.54 -3.56 18.19
C LEU A 144 5.06 -3.32 18.20
N LYS A 145 5.53 -2.05 18.11
CA LYS A 145 6.95 -1.67 18.01
C LYS A 145 7.72 -2.35 16.85
N LEU A 146 7.03 -2.69 15.77
CA LEU A 146 7.62 -3.27 14.57
C LEU A 146 8.29 -2.20 13.70
N ARG A 147 9.47 -2.53 13.15
CA ARG A 147 10.25 -1.66 12.25
C ARG A 147 10.20 -2.10 10.77
N VAL A 148 9.23 -2.92 10.42
CA VAL A 148 8.96 -3.37 9.06
C VAL A 148 7.92 -2.48 8.39
N VAL A 149 7.87 -2.47 7.06
CA VAL A 149 6.75 -1.86 6.32
C VAL A 149 5.60 -2.87 6.21
N THR A 150 4.36 -2.39 6.09
CA THR A 150 3.23 -3.27 5.75
C THR A 150 3.24 -3.61 4.27
N ALA A 151 2.55 -4.68 3.88
CA ALA A 151 2.43 -5.07 2.48
C ALA A 151 1.82 -3.94 1.63
N GLU A 152 0.87 -3.20 2.17
CA GLU A 152 0.19 -2.09 1.51
C GLU A 152 1.11 -0.86 1.32
N GLU A 153 2.06 -0.64 2.23
CA GLU A 153 3.08 0.40 2.10
C GLU A 153 4.20 -0.04 1.13
N ALA A 154 4.61 -1.31 1.16
CA ALA A 154 5.64 -1.85 0.27
C ALA A 154 5.22 -1.80 -1.20
N GLN A 155 3.94 -1.99 -1.51
CA GLN A 155 3.42 -1.87 -2.87
C GLN A 155 3.60 -0.47 -3.48
N THR A 156 3.73 0.57 -2.65
CA THR A 156 4.05 1.92 -3.14
C THR A 156 5.50 2.03 -3.56
N GLN A 157 6.41 1.38 -2.84
CA GLN A 157 7.84 1.41 -3.17
C GLN A 157 8.12 0.72 -4.50
N VAL A 158 7.39 -0.37 -4.80
CA VAL A 158 7.47 -1.03 -6.12
C VAL A 158 6.98 -0.09 -7.23
N GLY A 159 5.92 0.69 -6.98
CA GLY A 159 5.43 1.70 -7.92
C GLY A 159 6.38 2.91 -8.06
N GLU A 160 7.07 3.30 -7.00
CA GLU A 160 8.07 4.39 -7.04
C GLU A 160 9.39 3.93 -7.67
N GLU A 161 9.82 2.67 -7.50
CA GLU A 161 10.95 2.10 -8.22
C GLU A 161 10.64 1.92 -9.70
N GLU A 162 9.42 1.55 -10.09
CA GLU A 162 9.01 1.55 -11.50
C GLU A 162 8.96 2.97 -12.09
N VAL A 163 8.68 3.99 -11.30
CA VAL A 163 8.72 5.40 -11.74
C VAL A 163 10.15 5.95 -11.77
N LEU A 164 11.08 5.40 -10.97
CA LEU A 164 12.48 5.88 -10.90
C LEU A 164 13.40 5.22 -11.93
N THR A 165 13.00 4.15 -12.59
CA THR A 165 13.75 3.60 -13.72
C THR A 165 13.23 4.17 -15.05
N ALA A 166 13.43 5.47 -15.25
CA ALA A 166 13.28 6.12 -16.56
C ALA A 166 14.13 5.45 -17.67
N GLN A 167 14.83 4.37 -17.35
CA GLN A 167 15.66 3.57 -18.22
C GLN A 167 15.12 2.18 -18.53
N ASP A 168 14.04 1.73 -17.85
CA ASP A 168 13.48 0.42 -18.14
C ASP A 168 12.76 0.42 -19.49
N HIS A 169 13.08 -0.58 -20.28
CA HIS A 169 12.45 -0.78 -21.58
C HIS A 169 10.96 -1.06 -21.43
N ILE A 170 10.22 -0.62 -22.42
CA ILE A 170 8.79 -0.88 -22.57
C ILE A 170 8.45 -2.37 -22.35
N ASN A 171 7.44 -2.65 -21.53
CA ASN A 171 6.98 -4.02 -21.30
C ASN A 171 5.96 -4.48 -22.38
N ASP A 172 5.74 -5.80 -22.43
CA ASP A 172 4.84 -6.40 -23.44
C ASP A 172 3.41 -5.87 -23.37
N GLN A 173 2.90 -5.50 -22.19
CA GLN A 173 1.56 -4.93 -22.04
C GLN A 173 1.48 -3.52 -22.65
N GLN A 174 2.50 -2.70 -22.49
CA GLN A 174 2.58 -1.38 -23.12
C GLN A 174 2.73 -1.50 -24.64
N VAL A 175 3.53 -2.45 -25.12
CA VAL A 175 3.63 -2.77 -26.55
C VAL A 175 2.27 -3.15 -27.12
N MET A 176 1.53 -4.04 -26.44
CA MET A 176 0.17 -4.42 -26.83
C MET A 176 -0.80 -3.23 -26.83
N ALA A 177 -0.73 -2.37 -25.82
CA ALA A 177 -1.60 -1.18 -25.72
C ALA A 177 -1.35 -0.20 -26.88
N ILE A 178 -0.08 0.11 -27.19
CA ILE A 178 0.28 0.98 -28.33
C ILE A 178 -0.20 0.39 -29.64
N ASN A 179 0.05 -0.91 -29.85
CA ASN A 179 -0.40 -1.60 -31.06
C ASN A 179 -1.92 -1.59 -31.21
N ALA A 180 -2.67 -1.80 -30.11
CA ALA A 180 -4.15 -1.77 -30.13
C ALA A 180 -4.68 -0.39 -30.51
N VAL A 181 -4.09 0.69 -29.99
CA VAL A 181 -4.48 2.06 -30.32
C VAL A 181 -4.12 2.40 -31.77
N CYS A 182 -2.90 2.06 -32.21
CA CYS A 182 -2.49 2.26 -33.60
C CYS A 182 -3.40 1.53 -34.57
N ARG A 183 -3.72 0.25 -34.31
CA ARG A 183 -4.63 -0.56 -35.11
C ARG A 183 -6.03 0.08 -35.21
N LYS A 184 -6.56 0.57 -34.10
CA LYS A 184 -7.89 1.22 -34.05
C LYS A 184 -7.97 2.45 -34.96
N HIS A 185 -6.84 3.12 -35.19
CA HIS A 185 -6.77 4.38 -35.95
C HIS A 185 -6.03 4.24 -37.29
N ASP A 186 -5.82 3.01 -37.75
CA ASP A 186 -5.09 2.69 -38.98
C ASP A 186 -3.70 3.33 -39.09
N LEU A 187 -3.00 3.42 -37.93
CA LEU A 187 -1.65 3.98 -37.84
C LEU A 187 -0.60 2.91 -37.94
N ASN A 188 0.47 3.18 -38.69
CA ASN A 188 1.64 2.32 -38.72
C ASN A 188 2.55 2.63 -37.52
N VAL A 189 2.67 1.64 -36.62
CA VAL A 189 3.41 1.76 -35.34
C VAL A 189 4.87 2.16 -35.56
N GLU A 190 5.56 1.57 -36.55
CA GLU A 190 6.95 1.90 -36.86
C GLU A 190 7.09 3.31 -37.37
N LYS A 191 6.22 3.74 -38.29
CA LYS A 191 6.28 5.09 -38.85
C LYS A 191 6.03 6.15 -37.80
N VAL A 192 5.03 5.91 -36.90
CA VAL A 192 4.75 6.82 -35.79
C VAL A 192 5.95 6.89 -34.83
N THR A 193 6.52 5.75 -34.43
CA THR A 193 7.68 5.71 -33.55
C THR A 193 8.89 6.43 -34.19
N LYS A 194 9.16 6.17 -35.47
CA LYS A 194 10.23 6.84 -36.22
C LYS A 194 10.02 8.35 -36.38
N SER A 195 8.77 8.78 -36.55
CA SER A 195 8.43 10.20 -36.64
C SER A 195 8.67 10.94 -35.32
N VAL A 196 8.32 10.31 -34.18
CA VAL A 196 8.50 10.91 -32.86
C VAL A 196 9.98 10.91 -32.44
N TYR A 197 10.75 9.86 -32.77
CA TYR A 197 12.13 9.70 -32.35
C TYR A 197 13.17 9.82 -33.48
N ASN A 198 12.82 10.51 -34.57
CA ASN A 198 13.75 10.80 -35.68
C ASN A 198 14.52 9.58 -36.24
N ASN A 199 13.83 8.45 -36.39
CA ASN A 199 14.41 7.15 -36.81
C ASN A 199 15.44 6.55 -35.86
N ALA A 200 15.63 7.11 -34.65
CA ALA A 200 16.68 6.66 -33.75
C ALA A 200 16.32 5.39 -32.95
N LYS A 201 15.02 5.06 -32.82
CA LYS A 201 14.55 3.96 -31.95
C LYS A 201 13.43 3.14 -32.61
N THR A 202 13.38 1.88 -32.29
CA THR A 202 12.24 0.99 -32.55
C THR A 202 11.34 0.94 -31.33
N LEU A 203 10.07 0.48 -31.48
CA LEU A 203 9.12 0.40 -30.37
C LEU A 203 9.71 -0.37 -29.14
N LYS A 204 10.40 -1.50 -29.37
CA LYS A 204 11.00 -2.32 -28.30
C LYS A 204 12.22 -1.67 -27.60
N GLN A 205 12.77 -0.62 -28.17
CA GLN A 205 13.91 0.11 -27.60
C GLN A 205 13.48 1.35 -26.81
N LEU A 206 12.19 1.63 -26.75
CA LEU A 206 11.66 2.72 -25.95
C LEU A 206 11.75 2.41 -24.46
N THR A 207 11.98 3.43 -23.68
CA THR A 207 11.77 3.39 -22.24
C THR A 207 10.30 3.60 -21.89
N ASN A 208 9.89 3.28 -20.65
CA ASN A 208 8.53 3.51 -20.18
C ASN A 208 8.07 4.96 -20.34
N LEU A 209 8.96 5.93 -20.08
CA LEU A 209 8.69 7.36 -20.27
C LEU A 209 8.47 7.69 -21.75
N GLU A 210 9.34 7.19 -22.62
CA GLU A 210 9.23 7.39 -24.06
C GLU A 210 7.97 6.76 -24.64
N ALA A 211 7.56 5.58 -24.14
CA ALA A 211 6.30 4.94 -24.51
C ALA A 211 5.08 5.82 -24.14
N SER A 212 5.09 6.47 -22.97
CA SER A 212 4.06 7.42 -22.55
C SER A 212 4.01 8.63 -23.48
N VAL A 213 5.16 9.22 -23.84
CA VAL A 213 5.25 10.34 -24.79
C VAL A 213 4.70 9.93 -26.16
N LEU A 214 5.00 8.70 -26.62
CA LEU A 214 4.46 8.16 -27.87
C LEU A 214 2.93 8.05 -27.82
N MET A 215 2.38 7.52 -26.74
CA MET A 215 0.93 7.41 -26.53
C MET A 215 0.25 8.76 -26.49
N ASP A 216 0.82 9.75 -25.82
CA ASP A 216 0.30 11.12 -25.79
C ASP A 216 0.29 11.73 -27.18
N LYS A 217 1.32 11.49 -27.98
CA LYS A 217 1.39 11.98 -29.36
C LYS A 217 0.32 11.34 -30.25
N ILE A 218 0.14 10.01 -30.14
CA ILE A 218 -0.95 9.30 -30.86
C ILE A 218 -2.31 9.87 -30.45
N THR A 219 -2.52 10.11 -29.15
CA THR A 219 -3.77 10.66 -28.62
C THR A 219 -3.98 12.11 -29.09
N SER A 220 -2.92 12.91 -29.25
CA SER A 220 -3.02 14.28 -29.79
C SER A 220 -3.50 14.29 -31.23
N TYR A 221 -3.00 13.39 -32.08
CA TYR A 221 -3.48 13.23 -33.44
C TYR A 221 -4.98 12.93 -33.51
N GLN A 222 -5.50 12.15 -32.57
CA GLN A 222 -6.93 11.84 -32.47
C GLN A 222 -7.76 13.08 -32.09
N ARG A 223 -7.28 13.86 -31.13
CA ARG A 223 -7.95 15.07 -30.61
C ARG A 223 -8.04 16.14 -31.68
N GLU A 224 -6.97 16.31 -32.43
CA GLU A 224 -6.85 17.33 -33.48
C GLU A 224 -7.48 16.92 -34.80
N LYS A 225 -7.92 15.65 -34.95
CA LYS A 225 -8.39 15.02 -36.20
C LYS A 225 -7.44 15.24 -37.38
N SER A 226 -6.17 15.38 -37.10
CA SER A 226 -5.11 15.67 -38.10
C SER A 226 -4.04 14.59 -38.04
N ILE A 227 -4.36 13.43 -38.59
CA ILE A 227 -3.38 12.35 -38.75
C ILE A 227 -2.65 12.60 -40.08
N PRO A 228 -1.30 12.74 -40.07
CA PRO A 228 -0.53 12.82 -41.30
C PRO A 228 -0.70 11.55 -42.16
N GLU A 229 -0.98 11.69 -43.45
CA GLU A 229 -1.22 10.56 -44.37
C GLU A 229 -0.04 9.57 -44.41
N GLU A 230 1.17 10.08 -44.23
CA GLU A 230 2.39 9.30 -44.20
C GLU A 230 2.48 8.29 -43.00
N LEU A 231 1.71 8.54 -41.94
CA LEU A 231 1.67 7.67 -40.74
C LEU A 231 0.57 6.60 -40.84
N LEU A 232 -0.28 6.66 -41.85
CA LEU A 232 -1.36 5.69 -42.06
C LEU A 232 -0.84 4.35 -42.61
N GLY A 233 -1.68 3.31 -42.49
CA GLY A 233 -1.44 1.97 -43.00
C GLY A 233 -0.90 1.06 -41.91
N TYR A 234 -1.79 0.52 -41.06
CA TYR A 234 -1.43 -0.46 -40.03
C TYR A 234 -0.77 -1.70 -40.69
N ASP A 235 0.44 -2.02 -40.25
CA ASP A 235 1.15 -3.22 -40.63
C ASP A 235 1.06 -4.27 -39.52
N ALA A 236 0.50 -5.45 -39.83
CA ALA A 236 0.27 -6.54 -38.88
C ALA A 236 1.51 -7.45 -38.71
N SER A 237 2.66 -7.10 -39.25
CA SER A 237 3.88 -7.89 -39.24
C SER A 237 4.66 -7.80 -37.91
N TRP A 238 4.01 -8.19 -36.80
CA TRP A 238 4.65 -8.32 -35.46
C TRP A 238 4.44 -9.70 -34.85
#